data_03815e27945baeab51c0dca9ecebee23
#
_entry.id   03815e27945baeab51c0dca9ecebee23
#
_cell.length_a   1.000
_cell.length_b   1.000
_cell.length_c   1.000
_cell.angle_alpha   90.00
_cell.angle_beta   90.00
_cell.angle_gamma   90.00
#
_symmetry.space_group_name_H-M   'P 1'
#
loop_
_entity.id
_entity.type
_entity.pdbx_description
1 polymer ?
#
loop_
_entity_poly.entity_id
_entity_poly.type
_entity_poly.pdbx_seq_one_letter_code
_entity_poly.pdbx_strand_id
1 'polypeptide(L)'
;MMEYANRLGAMSVSLSSNADTPMERVAKIAIVVDTGAEVITGSTRMKSGTAQKLVLNMISTGAMVKTGKVYENMMINLRPSNIKLRARMIRIVCEIMECDSQTAEALLEANDWKIKDAVKG
;
A
#
# COMPACT_ATOMS: atom_id res chain seq x y z
N MET A 1 -10.01 13.99 -18.83
CA MET A 1 -9.55 12.62 -18.54
C MET A 1 -10.41 11.92 -17.48
N MET A 2 -10.67 12.51 -16.31
CA MET A 2 -11.54 11.92 -15.25
C MET A 2 -12.98 11.66 -15.71
N GLU A 3 -13.60 12.60 -16.43
CA GLU A 3 -14.93 12.41 -17.01
C GLU A 3 -15.01 11.20 -17.96
N TYR A 4 -13.96 11.01 -18.76
CA TYR A 4 -13.84 9.86 -19.65
C TYR A 4 -13.76 8.54 -18.84
N ALA A 5 -12.92 8.51 -17.81
CA ALA A 5 -12.81 7.36 -16.91
C ALA A 5 -14.15 7.05 -16.22
N ASN A 6 -14.86 8.07 -15.76
CA ASN A 6 -16.19 7.91 -15.16
C ASN A 6 -17.21 7.33 -16.14
N ARG A 7 -17.18 7.75 -17.41
CA ARG A 7 -18.06 7.18 -18.48
C ARG A 7 -17.78 5.70 -18.75
N LEU A 8 -16.52 5.27 -18.57
CA LEU A 8 -16.13 3.85 -18.69
C LEU A 8 -16.42 3.04 -17.42
N GLY A 9 -17.10 3.63 -16.42
CA GLY A 9 -17.41 2.95 -15.16
C GLY A 9 -16.26 2.88 -14.15
N ALA A 10 -15.11 3.51 -14.43
CA ALA A 10 -14.00 3.54 -13.49
C ALA A 10 -14.32 4.42 -12.27
N MET A 11 -13.72 4.07 -11.13
CA MET A 11 -13.74 4.88 -9.92
C MET A 11 -12.67 5.96 -10.04
N SER A 12 -13.08 7.24 -10.15
CA SER A 12 -12.14 8.35 -10.15
C SER A 12 -12.02 8.96 -8.75
N VAL A 13 -10.79 9.26 -8.36
CA VAL A 13 -10.49 9.93 -7.10
C VAL A 13 -9.66 11.17 -7.40
N SER A 14 -10.04 12.32 -6.85
CA SER A 14 -9.22 13.52 -6.85
C SER A 14 -8.51 13.70 -5.51
N LEU A 15 -7.29 14.17 -5.54
CA LEU A 15 -6.53 14.59 -4.37
C LEU A 15 -6.00 15.99 -4.62
N SER A 16 -6.41 16.94 -3.80
CA SER A 16 -6.08 18.36 -3.93
C SER A 16 -5.73 18.96 -2.58
N SER A 17 -4.89 19.99 -2.59
CA SER A 17 -4.64 20.84 -1.41
C SER A 17 -5.55 22.07 -1.36
N ASN A 18 -6.43 22.23 -2.33
CA ASN A 18 -7.41 23.32 -2.37
C ASN A 18 -8.82 22.74 -2.54
N ALA A 19 -9.78 23.34 -1.86
CA ALA A 19 -11.20 23.04 -2.04
C ALA A 19 -11.77 23.69 -3.31
N ASP A 20 -12.97 23.28 -3.69
CA ASP A 20 -13.77 23.83 -4.79
C ASP A 20 -13.10 23.75 -6.18
N THR A 21 -12.19 22.81 -6.35
CA THR A 21 -11.49 22.63 -7.63
C THR A 21 -12.40 21.98 -8.69
N PRO A 22 -12.16 22.23 -9.99
CA PRO A 22 -12.86 21.52 -11.06
C PRO A 22 -12.69 19.99 -10.98
N MET A 23 -11.58 19.49 -10.49
CA MET A 23 -11.34 18.05 -10.30
C MET A 23 -12.26 17.45 -9.23
N GLU A 24 -12.49 18.18 -8.14
CA GLU A 24 -13.38 17.78 -7.06
C GLU A 24 -14.80 17.55 -7.55
N ARG A 25 -15.30 18.44 -8.41
CA ARG A 25 -16.66 18.36 -8.95
C ARG A 25 -16.88 17.18 -9.92
N VAL A 26 -15.81 16.70 -10.53
CA VAL A 26 -15.85 15.61 -11.52
C VAL A 26 -15.54 14.25 -10.88
N ALA A 27 -14.75 14.23 -9.83
CA ALA A 27 -14.36 12.99 -9.14
C ALA A 27 -15.54 12.31 -8.45
N LYS A 28 -15.56 10.99 -8.47
CA LYS A 28 -16.51 10.20 -7.65
C LYS A 28 -16.18 10.25 -6.16
N ILE A 29 -14.90 10.40 -5.84
CA ILE A 29 -14.40 10.64 -4.48
C ILE A 29 -13.44 11.82 -4.55
N ALA A 30 -13.68 12.82 -3.70
CA ALA A 30 -12.79 13.97 -3.58
C ALA A 30 -12.09 13.93 -2.20
N ILE A 31 -10.77 14.05 -2.21
CA ILE A 31 -9.94 14.16 -1.02
C ILE A 31 -9.30 15.55 -1.07
N VAL A 32 -9.66 16.39 -0.11
CA VAL A 32 -9.08 17.72 0.05
C VAL A 32 -8.25 17.75 1.32
N VAL A 33 -6.99 18.12 1.21
CA VAL A 33 -6.06 18.25 2.34
C VAL A 33 -5.52 19.66 2.35
N ASP A 34 -6.14 20.53 3.11
CA ASP A 34 -5.67 21.91 3.27
C ASP A 34 -4.34 21.90 4.05
N THR A 35 -3.28 22.30 3.39
CA THR A 35 -1.94 22.42 3.98
C THR A 35 -1.56 23.89 4.27
N GLY A 36 -2.44 24.81 3.97
CA GLY A 36 -2.16 26.25 4.00
C GLY A 36 -1.08 26.68 3.02
N ALA A 37 -0.70 27.94 3.08
CA ALA A 37 0.31 28.52 2.19
C ALA A 37 1.69 27.88 2.38
N GLU A 38 2.41 27.67 1.28
CA GLU A 38 3.80 27.22 1.33
C GLU A 38 4.73 28.31 1.85
N VAL A 39 5.80 27.91 2.54
CA VAL A 39 6.84 28.85 3.02
C VAL A 39 7.47 29.63 1.85
N ILE A 40 7.64 28.97 0.72
CA ILE A 40 8.04 29.60 -0.54
C ILE A 40 6.83 29.55 -1.48
N THR A 41 6.26 30.70 -1.80
CA THR A 41 5.06 30.82 -2.64
C THR A 41 5.22 30.03 -3.94
N GLY A 42 4.25 29.16 -4.24
CA GLY A 42 4.22 28.34 -5.43
C GLY A 42 5.08 27.08 -5.37
N SER A 43 5.86 26.86 -4.32
CA SER A 43 6.71 25.67 -4.15
C SER A 43 5.94 24.48 -3.57
N THR A 44 4.90 24.02 -4.29
CA THR A 44 3.94 22.99 -3.85
C THR A 44 4.54 21.60 -3.59
N ARG A 45 5.80 21.39 -3.90
CA ARG A 45 6.57 20.17 -3.55
C ARG A 45 6.82 20.00 -2.05
N MET A 46 6.60 21.03 -1.23
CA MET A 46 6.90 21.05 0.20
C MET A 46 5.73 20.48 1.01
N LYS A 47 4.86 21.32 1.59
CA LYS A 47 3.73 20.86 2.42
C LYS A 47 2.72 20.05 1.61
N SER A 48 2.29 20.59 0.50
CA SER A 48 1.32 19.97 -0.39
C SER A 48 1.83 18.61 -0.93
N GLY A 49 3.06 18.56 -1.43
CA GLY A 49 3.68 17.31 -1.88
C GLY A 49 3.87 16.28 -0.77
N THR A 50 4.20 16.72 0.44
CA THR A 50 4.29 15.83 1.62
C THR A 50 2.93 15.26 1.99
N ALA A 51 1.89 16.08 2.03
CA ALA A 51 0.52 15.64 2.30
C ALA A 51 0.03 14.63 1.26
N GLN A 52 0.27 14.90 -0.03
CA GLN A 52 -0.02 13.97 -1.12
C GLN A 52 0.64 12.61 -0.91
N LYS A 53 1.92 12.59 -0.61
CA LYS A 53 2.66 11.35 -0.33
C LYS A 53 2.02 10.57 0.82
N LEU A 54 1.66 11.24 1.92
CA LEU A 54 1.04 10.60 3.07
C LEU A 54 -0.32 9.97 2.71
N VAL A 55 -1.18 10.69 1.99
CA VAL A 55 -2.48 10.18 1.56
C VAL A 55 -2.32 8.96 0.64
N LEU A 56 -1.42 9.03 -0.34
CA LEU A 56 -1.17 7.90 -1.25
C LEU A 56 -0.63 6.67 -0.49
N ASN A 57 0.23 6.87 0.49
CA ASN A 57 0.73 5.80 1.36
C ASN A 57 -0.38 5.20 2.22
N MET A 58 -1.28 6.02 2.79
CA MET A 58 -2.44 5.54 3.55
C MET A 58 -3.38 4.70 2.68
N ILE A 59 -3.69 5.16 1.47
CA ILE A 59 -4.54 4.44 0.53
C ILE A 59 -3.90 3.11 0.13
N SER A 60 -2.65 3.12 -0.29
CA SER A 60 -1.95 1.91 -0.74
C SER A 60 -1.76 0.91 0.40
N THR A 61 -1.36 1.36 1.58
CA THR A 61 -1.22 0.50 2.76
C THR A 61 -2.57 -0.09 3.18
N GLY A 62 -3.62 0.75 3.26
CA GLY A 62 -4.96 0.29 3.60
C GLY A 62 -5.51 -0.74 2.59
N ALA A 63 -5.22 -0.56 1.31
CA ALA A 63 -5.57 -1.53 0.27
C ALA A 63 -4.83 -2.86 0.46
N MET A 64 -3.53 -2.84 0.80
CA MET A 64 -2.76 -4.06 1.07
C MET A 64 -3.27 -4.80 2.31
N VAL A 65 -3.60 -4.09 3.37
CA VAL A 65 -4.20 -4.67 4.59
C VAL A 65 -5.56 -5.30 4.25
N LYS A 66 -6.46 -4.56 3.59
CA LYS A 66 -7.80 -5.05 3.24
C LYS A 66 -7.80 -6.24 2.27
N THR A 67 -6.77 -6.36 1.45
CA THR A 67 -6.62 -7.50 0.52
C THR A 67 -5.88 -8.69 1.13
N GLY A 68 -5.62 -8.67 2.46
CA GLY A 68 -4.99 -9.79 3.18
C GLY A 68 -3.54 -10.03 2.78
N LYS A 69 -2.81 -8.97 2.44
CA LYS A 69 -1.38 -9.03 2.08
C LYS A 69 -0.46 -8.68 3.24
N VAL A 70 -1.05 -8.39 4.39
CA VAL A 70 -0.37 -8.04 5.64
C VAL A 70 -0.92 -8.94 6.75
N TYR A 71 -0.05 -9.44 7.59
CA TYR A 71 -0.36 -10.14 8.83
C TYR A 71 0.24 -9.31 9.97
N GLU A 72 -0.59 -8.80 10.87
CA GLU A 72 -0.19 -7.81 11.89
C GLU A 72 0.57 -6.63 11.26
N ASN A 73 1.87 -6.48 11.54
CA ASN A 73 2.75 -5.47 10.96
C ASN A 73 3.66 -6.01 9.85
N MET A 74 3.49 -7.27 9.45
CA MET A 74 4.34 -7.96 8.49
C MET A 74 3.69 -8.07 7.11
N MET A 75 4.42 -7.68 6.07
CA MET A 75 4.01 -7.89 4.69
C MET A 75 4.27 -9.35 4.29
N ILE A 76 3.20 -10.13 4.08
CA ILE A 76 3.27 -11.55 3.74
C ILE A 76 3.16 -11.87 2.25
N ASN A 77 2.88 -10.87 1.41
CA ASN A 77 2.80 -11.04 -0.05
C ASN A 77 4.16 -10.78 -0.71
N LEU A 78 5.15 -11.59 -0.36
CA LEU A 78 6.51 -11.53 -0.89
C LEU A 78 6.73 -12.58 -1.98
N ARG A 79 7.73 -12.33 -2.85
CA ARG A 79 8.23 -13.31 -3.82
C ARG A 79 9.70 -13.62 -3.52
N PRO A 80 10.14 -14.89 -3.60
CA PRO A 80 11.49 -15.31 -3.26
C PRO A 80 12.49 -15.01 -4.40
N SER A 81 12.52 -13.76 -4.88
CA SER A 81 13.29 -13.37 -6.08
C SER A 81 14.81 -13.23 -5.85
N ASN A 82 15.25 -13.19 -4.60
CA ASN A 82 16.68 -13.16 -4.24
C ASN A 82 16.89 -13.70 -2.82
N ILE A 83 18.15 -13.93 -2.47
CA ILE A 83 18.56 -14.50 -1.17
C ILE A 83 18.03 -13.67 0.02
N LYS A 84 18.11 -12.34 -0.09
CA LYS A 84 17.61 -11.43 0.97
C LYS A 84 16.10 -11.58 1.22
N LEU A 85 15.31 -11.72 0.15
CA LEU A 85 13.86 -11.90 0.26
C LEU A 85 13.52 -13.29 0.78
N ARG A 86 14.22 -14.34 0.37
CA ARG A 86 14.07 -15.69 0.94
C ARG A 86 14.32 -15.69 2.45
N ALA A 87 15.46 -15.15 2.88
CA ALA A 87 15.79 -15.03 4.31
C ALA A 87 14.72 -14.23 5.10
N ARG A 88 14.15 -13.18 4.50
CA ARG A 88 13.05 -12.41 5.11
C ARG A 88 11.79 -13.26 5.23
N MET A 89 11.43 -14.04 4.21
CA MET A 89 10.25 -14.91 4.23
C MET A 89 10.37 -15.99 5.31
N ILE A 90 11.53 -16.64 5.42
CA ILE A 90 11.81 -17.62 6.48
C ILE A 90 11.62 -16.98 7.85
N ARG A 91 12.21 -15.81 8.10
CA ARG A 91 12.06 -15.10 9.37
C ARG A 91 10.61 -14.75 9.71
N ILE A 92 9.80 -14.34 8.72
CA ILE A 92 8.38 -14.06 8.93
C ILE A 92 7.63 -15.35 9.33
N VAL A 93 7.89 -16.48 8.67
CA VAL A 93 7.25 -17.75 9.03
C VAL A 93 7.71 -18.22 10.40
N CYS A 94 9.00 -18.11 10.77
CA CYS A 94 9.49 -18.38 12.11
C CYS A 94 8.73 -17.58 13.17
N GLU A 95 8.49 -16.30 12.93
CA GLU A 95 7.81 -15.39 13.87
C GLU A 95 6.32 -15.76 14.02
N ILE A 96 5.63 -16.05 12.92
CA ILE A 96 4.20 -16.38 12.93
C ILE A 96 3.93 -17.77 13.53
N MET A 97 4.78 -18.75 13.20
CA MET A 97 4.59 -20.17 13.57
C MET A 97 5.37 -20.56 14.82
N GLU A 98 6.14 -19.64 15.41
CA GLU A 98 7.02 -19.89 16.57
C GLU A 98 7.94 -21.10 16.37
N CYS A 99 8.50 -21.26 15.16
CA CYS A 99 9.33 -22.39 14.75
C CYS A 99 10.75 -21.97 14.37
N ASP A 100 11.66 -22.96 14.24
CA ASP A 100 13.02 -22.72 13.77
C ASP A 100 13.11 -22.46 12.25
N SER A 101 14.26 -21.99 11.80
CA SER A 101 14.47 -21.62 10.39
C SER A 101 14.37 -22.83 9.44
N GLN A 102 14.74 -24.02 9.89
CA GLN A 102 14.70 -25.23 9.06
C GLN A 102 13.25 -25.65 8.82
N THR A 103 12.43 -25.64 9.85
CA THR A 103 10.99 -25.91 9.78
C THR A 103 10.28 -24.86 8.92
N ALA A 104 10.59 -23.57 9.12
CA ALA A 104 10.01 -22.47 8.34
C ALA A 104 10.34 -22.58 6.84
N GLU A 105 11.59 -22.94 6.51
CA GLU A 105 12.01 -23.14 5.11
C GLU A 105 11.28 -24.32 4.48
N ALA A 106 11.18 -25.46 5.17
CA ALA A 106 10.44 -26.63 4.70
C ALA A 106 8.94 -26.30 4.46
N LEU A 107 8.31 -25.54 5.35
CA LEU A 107 6.92 -25.07 5.17
C LEU A 107 6.77 -24.17 3.94
N LEU A 108 7.72 -23.27 3.71
CA LEU A 108 7.71 -22.40 2.53
C LEU A 108 7.90 -23.19 1.23
N GLU A 109 8.82 -24.15 1.21
CA GLU A 109 9.05 -25.01 0.05
C GLU A 109 7.81 -25.87 -0.27
N ALA A 110 7.17 -26.43 0.73
CA ALA A 110 5.95 -27.22 0.57
C ALA A 110 4.75 -26.39 0.05
N ASN A 111 4.80 -25.06 0.21
CA ASN A 111 3.72 -24.13 -0.17
C ASN A 111 4.14 -23.12 -1.28
N ASP A 112 5.03 -23.52 -2.19
CA ASP A 112 5.49 -22.67 -3.32
C ASP A 112 5.98 -21.29 -2.87
N TRP A 113 6.62 -21.20 -1.72
CA TRP A 113 7.08 -19.95 -1.11
C TRP A 113 5.97 -18.90 -0.90
N LYS A 114 4.73 -19.35 -0.67
CA LYS A 114 3.61 -18.47 -0.32
C LYS A 114 3.44 -18.45 1.19
N ILE A 115 3.87 -17.40 1.85
CA ILE A 115 3.79 -17.26 3.32
C ILE A 115 2.36 -17.50 3.80
N LYS A 116 1.35 -16.93 3.13
CA LYS A 116 -0.06 -17.08 3.51
C LYS A 116 -0.52 -18.53 3.58
N ASP A 117 -0.01 -19.38 2.71
CA ASP A 117 -0.38 -20.79 2.66
C ASP A 117 0.46 -21.60 3.66
N ALA A 118 1.74 -21.26 3.81
CA ALA A 118 2.66 -21.88 4.78
C ALA A 118 2.24 -21.69 6.25
N VAL A 119 1.53 -20.62 6.59
CA VAL A 119 1.09 -20.31 7.96
C VAL A 119 -0.36 -20.68 8.26
N LYS A 120 -1.04 -21.33 7.33
CA LYS A 120 -2.44 -21.74 7.49
C LYS A 120 -2.60 -23.16 8.05
N GLY A 121 -1.51 -23.79 8.48
CA GLY A 121 -1.48 -25.16 8.98
C GLY A 121 -2.50 -25.52 10.03
#